data_52b28565e8de33f23e96cc1943477cbd
#
_entry.id   52b28565e8de33f23e96cc1943477cbd
#
_cell.length_a   1.000
_cell.length_b   1.000
_cell.length_c   1.000
_cell.angle_alpha   90.00
_cell.angle_beta   90.00
_cell.angle_gamma   90.00
#
_symmetry.space_group_name_H-M   'P 1'
#
loop_
_entity.id
_entity.type
_entity.pdbx_description
1 polymer ?
#
loop_
_entity_poly.entity_id
_entity_poly.type
_entity_poly.pdbx_seq_one_letter_code
_entity_poly.pdbx_strand_id
1 'polypeptide(L)'
;MEIKDRFSEESLQIIKKYLQENNNKSMIFKATFDDNELIQEPFFLSLYKKKNFEETLTKVSKNEVVIRTTKPNQLYPSDMELELSEELYNRRNIAYCLLSSDLDDFYFVQDIDRTFLEEVDIKNYFAKDGILAKEIKGFEYRKEQEEMAHYIQDAINEDRKIIIEAGTGTGKTLAYLIPAIKWAVANKKKVIIATNTINLQEQLLLKDIPLAKSIIKEDFSYVLVKGRSNYLCKRLFNELSIGRSIDIETFSMEAREQIEYILKWGNKTKTGDKAELPFEVYPDVWELVQSTTELCLGKKCPYRKECFYMKTRIEKMEADILISNHHVFFADLNVRAETDFDSEYLILPRYDMVIFDEAHNIESVARSYFSVEVSKISFTRLLNRIYQKKNKRKKEKSALIRVEDTIDEKDLEDSQQYIYLLNTLKEEISILQNIGDEYFDEIRKIYETNTEAPIRKSLNNFEMTKSRFLETLRDKKDIFQSKLADFLTLMMSFNNVIDEEKDKNPEVIN
;
A
#
# COMPACT_ATOMS: atom_id res chain seq x y z
N MET A 1 -1.53 -9.47 -17.72
CA MET A 1 -2.08 -9.57 -19.09
C MET A 1 -1.10 -8.83 -19.97
N GLU A 2 -0.54 -9.49 -20.96
CA GLU A 2 0.37 -8.81 -21.89
C GLU A 2 -0.45 -7.93 -22.84
N ILE A 3 0.13 -6.85 -23.32
CA ILE A 3 -0.54 -5.92 -24.24
C ILE A 3 -1.05 -6.62 -25.51
N LYS A 4 -0.33 -7.66 -25.94
CA LYS A 4 -0.68 -8.51 -27.10
C LYS A 4 -1.92 -9.35 -26.89
N ASP A 5 -2.37 -9.56 -25.67
CA ASP A 5 -3.60 -10.29 -25.37
C ASP A 5 -4.84 -9.44 -25.66
N ARG A 6 -4.68 -8.11 -25.75
CA ARG A 6 -5.79 -7.15 -25.92
C ARG A 6 -5.68 -6.27 -27.16
N PHE A 7 -4.48 -6.13 -27.72
CA PHE A 7 -4.23 -5.31 -28.89
C PHE A 7 -3.50 -6.12 -29.96
N SER A 8 -4.02 -6.15 -31.17
CA SER A 8 -3.30 -6.78 -32.29
C SER A 8 -1.99 -6.04 -32.58
N GLU A 9 -1.00 -6.75 -33.13
CA GLU A 9 0.26 -6.13 -33.55
C GLU A 9 0.04 -5.00 -34.58
N GLU A 10 -0.95 -5.18 -35.46
CA GLU A 10 -1.31 -4.20 -36.48
C GLU A 10 -1.86 -2.92 -35.83
N SER A 11 -2.77 -3.04 -34.85
CA SER A 11 -3.30 -1.93 -34.07
C SER A 11 -2.19 -1.16 -33.33
N LEU A 12 -1.27 -1.86 -32.70
CA LEU A 12 -0.13 -1.25 -32.00
C LEU A 12 0.81 -0.53 -32.97
N GLN A 13 1.05 -1.07 -34.17
CA GLN A 13 1.86 -0.40 -35.20
C GLN A 13 1.21 0.89 -35.69
N ILE A 14 -0.10 0.89 -35.89
CA ILE A 14 -0.85 2.09 -36.28
C ILE A 14 -0.74 3.17 -35.20
N ILE A 15 -1.00 2.81 -33.93
CA ILE A 15 -0.86 3.76 -32.79
C ILE A 15 0.56 4.31 -32.72
N LYS A 16 1.56 3.45 -32.84
CA LYS A 16 2.98 3.84 -32.82
C LYS A 16 3.32 4.86 -33.91
N LYS A 17 2.86 4.63 -35.11
CA LYS A 17 3.05 5.55 -36.24
C LYS A 17 2.45 6.92 -35.95
N TYR A 18 1.20 6.97 -35.50
CA TYR A 18 0.53 8.24 -35.15
C TYR A 18 1.22 8.98 -33.98
N LEU A 19 1.67 8.27 -32.97
CA LEU A 19 2.42 8.87 -31.87
C LEU A 19 3.72 9.53 -32.34
N GLN A 20 4.47 8.87 -33.21
CA GLN A 20 5.70 9.39 -33.81
C GLN A 20 5.44 10.63 -34.65
N GLU A 21 4.41 10.63 -35.50
CA GLU A 21 4.03 11.78 -36.33
C GLU A 21 3.59 13.01 -35.52
N ASN A 22 3.10 12.80 -34.29
CA ASN A 22 2.60 13.86 -33.40
C ASN A 22 3.50 14.13 -32.18
N ASN A 23 4.78 13.80 -32.25
CA ASN A 23 5.78 14.06 -31.21
C ASN A 23 5.38 13.45 -29.84
N ASN A 24 4.80 12.27 -29.82
CA ASN A 24 4.34 11.55 -28.62
C ASN A 24 3.36 12.35 -27.72
N LYS A 25 2.60 13.25 -28.30
CA LYS A 25 1.53 13.92 -27.54
C LYS A 25 0.43 12.93 -27.20
N SER A 26 -0.21 13.12 -26.05
CA SER A 26 -1.37 12.32 -25.66
C SER A 26 -2.48 12.44 -26.71
N MET A 27 -2.96 11.31 -27.18
CA MET A 27 -3.98 11.18 -28.23
C MET A 27 -5.11 10.28 -27.77
N ILE A 28 -6.27 10.44 -28.39
CA ILE A 28 -7.44 9.59 -28.14
C ILE A 28 -7.76 8.84 -29.42
N PHE A 29 -7.88 7.54 -29.28
CA PHE A 29 -8.26 6.62 -30.33
C PHE A 29 -9.58 5.92 -29.98
N LYS A 30 -10.20 5.34 -30.97
CA LYS A 30 -11.31 4.44 -30.76
C LYS A 30 -11.05 3.11 -31.50
N ALA A 31 -11.42 2.01 -30.89
CA ALA A 31 -11.26 0.66 -31.44
C ALA A 31 -12.49 -0.18 -31.15
N THR A 32 -12.70 -1.24 -31.93
CA THR A 32 -13.71 -2.27 -31.66
C THR A 32 -13.05 -3.52 -31.08
N PHE A 33 -13.76 -4.24 -30.22
CA PHE A 33 -13.21 -5.44 -29.58
C PHE A 33 -13.22 -6.67 -30.50
N ASP A 34 -14.20 -6.79 -31.42
CA ASP A 34 -14.40 -8.03 -32.16
C ASP A 34 -13.48 -8.19 -33.37
N ASP A 35 -12.98 -7.10 -33.95
CA ASP A 35 -12.18 -7.13 -35.18
C ASP A 35 -10.78 -6.54 -35.03
N ASN A 36 -10.40 -6.07 -33.84
CA ASN A 36 -9.14 -5.35 -33.61
C ASN A 36 -8.86 -4.21 -34.59
N GLU A 37 -9.91 -3.76 -35.32
CA GLU A 37 -9.80 -2.67 -36.28
C GLU A 37 -9.78 -1.32 -35.56
N LEU A 38 -8.65 -0.65 -35.63
CA LEU A 38 -8.55 0.78 -35.32
C LEU A 38 -9.18 1.57 -36.47
N ILE A 39 -10.13 2.44 -36.12
CA ILE A 39 -10.63 3.40 -37.10
C ILE A 39 -9.52 4.32 -37.53
N GLN A 40 -9.32 4.49 -38.84
CA GLN A 40 -8.20 5.18 -39.45
C GLN A 40 -8.08 6.67 -39.11
N GLU A 41 -9.06 7.29 -38.47
CA GLU A 41 -9.03 8.69 -38.06
C GLU A 41 -9.01 8.83 -36.54
N PRO A 42 -7.89 9.28 -35.96
CA PRO A 42 -7.86 9.68 -34.55
C PRO A 42 -8.80 10.87 -34.38
N PHE A 43 -9.77 10.77 -33.49
CA PHE A 43 -10.57 11.93 -33.18
C PHE A 43 -9.96 12.65 -31.95
N PHE A 44 -9.59 13.90 -32.16
CA PHE A 44 -9.04 14.74 -31.11
C PHE A 44 -10.18 15.24 -30.22
N LEU A 45 -10.19 14.77 -28.97
CA LEU A 45 -11.04 15.31 -27.94
C LEU A 45 -10.20 16.07 -26.93
N SER A 46 -10.50 17.34 -26.79
CA SER A 46 -10.03 18.08 -25.63
C SER A 46 -10.94 17.70 -24.45
N LEU A 47 -10.50 16.76 -23.62
CA LEU A 47 -11.24 16.30 -22.42
C LEU A 47 -11.46 17.41 -21.38
N TYR A 48 -10.87 18.56 -21.56
CA TYR A 48 -10.89 19.66 -20.59
C TYR A 48 -12.16 20.53 -20.59
N LYS A 49 -13.18 20.21 -21.39
CA LYS A 49 -14.45 20.97 -21.41
C LYS A 49 -15.65 20.01 -21.38
N LYS A 50 -16.57 20.24 -20.45
CA LYS A 50 -17.86 19.50 -20.34
C LYS A 50 -18.62 19.37 -21.67
N LYS A 51 -18.46 20.32 -22.59
CA LYS A 51 -19.07 20.31 -23.92
C LYS A 51 -18.54 19.20 -24.84
N ASN A 52 -17.34 18.69 -24.58
CA ASN A 52 -16.70 17.66 -25.40
C ASN A 52 -17.13 16.24 -25.00
N PHE A 53 -17.74 16.11 -23.85
CA PHE A 53 -18.24 14.83 -23.31
C PHE A 53 -19.42 14.31 -24.15
N GLU A 54 -20.44 15.14 -24.38
CA GLU A 54 -21.59 14.79 -25.23
C GLU A 54 -21.16 14.49 -26.68
N GLU A 55 -20.11 15.17 -27.15
CA GLU A 55 -19.54 14.95 -28.49
C GLU A 55 -18.83 13.58 -28.57
N THR A 56 -18.16 13.14 -27.51
CA THR A 56 -17.57 11.80 -27.43
C THR A 56 -18.66 10.72 -27.49
N LEU A 57 -19.69 10.88 -26.67
CA LEU A 57 -20.82 9.94 -26.65
C LEU A 57 -21.51 9.79 -27.99
N THR A 58 -21.52 10.82 -28.84
CA THR A 58 -22.12 10.75 -30.16
C THR A 58 -21.25 10.05 -31.21
N LYS A 59 -19.94 10.01 -30.99
CA LYS A 59 -18.94 9.47 -31.95
C LYS A 59 -18.54 8.02 -31.69
N VAL A 60 -18.91 7.48 -30.53
CA VAL A 60 -18.54 6.13 -30.12
C VAL A 60 -19.77 5.23 -30.08
N SER A 61 -19.68 4.05 -30.66
CA SER A 61 -20.77 3.07 -30.75
C SER A 61 -20.69 2.06 -29.60
N LYS A 62 -21.77 1.27 -29.44
CA LYS A 62 -21.81 0.17 -28.46
C LYS A 62 -20.69 -0.84 -28.76
N ASN A 63 -20.05 -1.35 -27.69
CA ASN A 63 -18.96 -2.31 -27.75
C ASN A 63 -17.63 -1.76 -28.36
N GLU A 64 -17.48 -0.47 -28.47
CA GLU A 64 -16.20 0.15 -28.83
C GLU A 64 -15.36 0.47 -27.56
N VAL A 65 -14.09 0.71 -27.78
CA VAL A 65 -13.12 1.12 -26.75
C VAL A 65 -12.63 2.52 -27.06
N VAL A 66 -12.63 3.39 -26.07
CA VAL A 66 -11.96 4.68 -26.13
C VAL A 66 -10.56 4.51 -25.51
N ILE A 67 -9.53 4.77 -26.29
CA ILE A 67 -8.14 4.61 -25.86
C ILE A 67 -7.49 5.99 -25.77
N ARG A 68 -6.96 6.36 -24.60
CA ARG A 68 -6.14 7.55 -24.44
C ARG A 68 -4.69 7.15 -24.21
N THR A 69 -3.76 7.72 -25.01
CA THR A 69 -2.34 7.51 -24.78
C THR A 69 -1.83 8.43 -23.68
N THR A 70 -0.96 7.92 -22.82
CA THR A 70 -0.34 8.61 -21.68
C THR A 70 1.17 8.55 -21.79
N LYS A 71 1.88 9.35 -21.01
CA LYS A 71 3.33 9.18 -20.86
C LYS A 71 3.64 7.84 -20.17
N PRO A 72 4.83 7.26 -20.41
CA PRO A 72 5.27 6.07 -19.69
C PRO A 72 5.15 6.26 -18.17
N ASN A 73 4.68 5.23 -17.49
CA ASN A 73 4.41 5.19 -16.04
C ASN A 73 3.32 6.17 -15.54
N GLN A 74 2.46 6.71 -16.40
CA GLN A 74 1.34 7.59 -16.06
C GLN A 74 -0.01 7.02 -16.49
N LEU A 75 -0.30 5.78 -16.13
CA LEU A 75 -1.56 5.10 -16.43
C LEU A 75 -2.64 5.37 -15.37
N TYR A 76 -2.78 6.63 -14.96
CA TYR A 76 -3.76 7.04 -13.96
C TYR A 76 -4.86 7.87 -14.60
N PRO A 77 -6.14 7.50 -14.40
CA PRO A 77 -7.26 8.33 -14.82
C PRO A 77 -7.37 9.55 -13.90
N SER A 78 -7.66 10.72 -14.48
CA SER A 78 -8.15 11.86 -13.72
C SER A 78 -9.59 11.63 -13.25
N ASP A 79 -10.06 12.41 -12.26
CA ASP A 79 -11.45 12.31 -11.79
C ASP A 79 -12.47 12.45 -12.93
N MET A 80 -12.19 13.36 -13.88
CA MET A 80 -13.02 13.55 -15.07
C MET A 80 -13.04 12.32 -15.99
N GLU A 81 -11.94 11.58 -16.07
CA GLU A 81 -11.85 10.36 -16.86
C GLU A 81 -12.53 9.18 -16.17
N LEU A 82 -12.53 9.15 -14.84
CA LEU A 82 -13.32 8.20 -14.07
C LEU A 82 -14.82 8.40 -14.33
N GLU A 83 -15.32 9.65 -14.22
CA GLU A 83 -16.71 10.00 -14.51
C GLU A 83 -17.07 9.67 -15.96
N LEU A 84 -16.19 10.02 -16.92
CA LEU A 84 -16.38 9.73 -18.34
C LEU A 84 -16.47 8.22 -18.61
N SER A 85 -15.56 7.46 -18.03
CA SER A 85 -15.51 6.01 -18.25
C SER A 85 -16.74 5.33 -17.69
N GLU A 86 -17.25 5.75 -16.54
CA GLU A 86 -18.47 5.25 -15.92
C GLU A 86 -19.70 5.57 -16.78
N GLU A 87 -19.82 6.80 -17.29
CA GLU A 87 -20.93 7.17 -18.18
C GLU A 87 -20.89 6.46 -19.53
N LEU A 88 -19.71 6.31 -20.14
CA LEU A 88 -19.53 5.56 -21.39
C LEU A 88 -20.01 4.11 -21.22
N TYR A 89 -19.63 3.49 -20.12
CA TYR A 89 -20.03 2.13 -19.78
C TYR A 89 -21.54 2.03 -19.53
N ASN A 90 -22.09 2.85 -18.63
CA ASN A 90 -23.49 2.76 -18.22
C ASN A 90 -24.47 3.07 -19.36
N ARG A 91 -24.12 4.01 -20.24
CA ARG A 91 -25.01 4.40 -21.33
C ARG A 91 -24.91 3.51 -22.56
N ARG A 92 -23.74 2.96 -22.89
CA ARG A 92 -23.49 2.27 -24.15
C ARG A 92 -22.62 1.03 -24.06
N ASN A 93 -22.21 0.60 -22.89
CA ASN A 93 -21.26 -0.48 -22.71
C ASN A 93 -19.96 -0.25 -23.52
N ILE A 94 -19.35 0.94 -23.35
CA ILE A 94 -18.12 1.35 -24.02
C ILE A 94 -16.99 1.29 -23.00
N ALA A 95 -15.89 0.63 -23.34
CA ALA A 95 -14.70 0.59 -22.50
C ALA A 95 -13.88 1.88 -22.62
N TYR A 96 -13.11 2.20 -21.55
CA TYR A 96 -12.16 3.27 -21.54
C TYR A 96 -10.79 2.74 -21.10
N CYS A 97 -9.79 2.91 -21.95
CA CYS A 97 -8.44 2.38 -21.76
C CYS A 97 -7.38 3.48 -21.78
N LEU A 98 -6.45 3.45 -20.85
CA LEU A 98 -5.21 4.21 -20.88
C LEU A 98 -4.11 3.32 -21.45
N LEU A 99 -3.37 3.83 -22.43
CA LEU A 99 -2.28 3.12 -23.09
C LEU A 99 -0.99 3.93 -22.95
N SER A 100 0.07 3.32 -22.47
CA SER A 100 1.38 3.97 -22.41
C SER A 100 1.91 4.30 -23.81
N SER A 101 2.52 5.48 -23.97
CA SER A 101 3.04 5.93 -25.27
C SER A 101 4.25 5.14 -25.77
N ASP A 102 4.91 4.35 -24.92
CA ASP A 102 5.92 3.36 -25.29
C ASP A 102 5.31 2.00 -25.71
N LEU A 103 4.00 1.85 -25.53
CA LEU A 103 3.22 0.66 -25.84
C LEU A 103 3.62 -0.58 -25.03
N ASP A 104 4.20 -0.36 -23.86
CA ASP A 104 4.66 -1.45 -22.97
C ASP A 104 3.64 -1.79 -21.89
N ASP A 105 2.68 -0.89 -21.61
CA ASP A 105 1.68 -1.10 -20.55
C ASP A 105 0.35 -0.40 -20.87
N PHE A 106 -0.74 -0.93 -20.35
CA PHE A 106 -2.09 -0.38 -20.51
C PHE A 106 -2.95 -0.59 -19.27
N TYR A 107 -4.00 0.19 -19.14
CA TYR A 107 -4.95 0.09 -18.04
C TYR A 107 -6.37 0.38 -18.51
N PHE A 108 -7.27 -0.58 -18.38
CA PHE A 108 -8.70 -0.34 -18.54
C PHE A 108 -9.24 0.36 -17.30
N VAL A 109 -9.63 1.61 -17.44
CA VAL A 109 -10.35 2.36 -16.41
C VAL A 109 -11.75 1.74 -16.23
N GLN A 110 -12.38 1.39 -17.35
CA GLN A 110 -13.61 0.63 -17.43
C GLN A 110 -13.50 -0.35 -18.61
N ASP A 111 -13.75 -1.63 -18.33
CA ASP A 111 -13.67 -2.71 -19.32
C ASP A 111 -15.09 -3.23 -19.62
N ILE A 112 -15.39 -3.53 -20.88
CA ILE A 112 -16.65 -4.18 -21.27
C ILE A 112 -16.53 -5.72 -21.31
N ASP A 113 -15.31 -6.24 -21.30
CA ASP A 113 -15.06 -7.67 -21.35
C ASP A 113 -15.30 -8.31 -19.97
N ARG A 114 -16.57 -8.33 -19.56
CA ARG A 114 -17.01 -8.99 -18.34
C ARG A 114 -17.72 -10.29 -18.72
N THR A 115 -17.10 -11.39 -18.36
CA THR A 115 -17.83 -12.66 -18.27
C THR A 115 -18.65 -12.61 -16.99
N PHE A 116 -19.97 -12.50 -17.11
CA PHE A 116 -20.86 -12.58 -15.96
C PHE A 116 -20.79 -13.98 -15.33
N LEU A 117 -21.00 -14.05 -14.02
CA LEU A 117 -21.19 -15.33 -13.34
C LEU A 117 -22.52 -16.03 -13.69
N GLU A 118 -23.38 -15.39 -14.49
CA GLU A 118 -24.64 -15.99 -14.96
C GLU A 118 -24.45 -17.33 -15.68
N GLU A 119 -23.35 -17.47 -16.41
CA GLU A 119 -22.97 -18.73 -17.06
C GLU A 119 -22.43 -19.78 -16.07
N VAL A 120 -22.11 -19.37 -14.85
CA VAL A 120 -21.65 -20.26 -13.79
C VAL A 120 -22.81 -20.61 -12.88
N ASP A 121 -23.22 -21.86 -12.87
CA ASP A 121 -24.27 -22.34 -11.99
C ASP A 121 -23.80 -22.42 -10.53
N ILE A 122 -23.68 -21.24 -9.88
CA ILE A 122 -23.31 -21.14 -8.46
C ILE A 122 -24.30 -21.91 -7.57
N LYS A 123 -25.58 -21.94 -7.95
CA LYS A 123 -26.60 -22.69 -7.23
C LYS A 123 -26.28 -24.18 -7.16
N ASN A 124 -25.76 -24.74 -8.23
CA ASN A 124 -25.39 -26.15 -8.27
C ASN A 124 -24.24 -26.49 -7.32
N TYR A 125 -23.39 -25.53 -6.95
CA TYR A 125 -22.38 -25.76 -5.92
C TYR A 125 -23.00 -26.01 -4.54
N PHE A 126 -24.02 -25.25 -4.16
CA PHE A 126 -24.55 -25.18 -2.81
C PHE A 126 -25.85 -25.99 -2.61
N ALA A 127 -26.47 -26.52 -3.67
CA ALA A 127 -27.68 -27.33 -3.58
C ALA A 127 -27.48 -28.58 -2.69
N LYS A 128 -28.58 -29.14 -2.20
CA LYS A 128 -28.56 -30.35 -1.32
C LYS A 128 -27.80 -31.53 -1.92
N ASP A 129 -27.88 -31.69 -3.22
CA ASP A 129 -27.22 -32.72 -4.04
C ASP A 129 -26.17 -32.11 -4.97
N GLY A 130 -25.75 -30.88 -4.68
CA GLY A 130 -24.81 -30.12 -5.45
C GLY A 130 -23.37 -30.62 -5.38
N ILE A 131 -22.46 -29.83 -5.93
CA ILE A 131 -21.04 -30.19 -6.02
C ILE A 131 -20.44 -30.30 -4.63
N LEU A 132 -20.71 -29.36 -3.70
CA LEU A 132 -20.21 -29.41 -2.32
C LEU A 132 -20.65 -30.67 -1.58
N ALA A 133 -21.91 -31.10 -1.78
CA ALA A 133 -22.44 -32.32 -1.16
C ALA A 133 -21.73 -33.60 -1.66
N LYS A 134 -21.25 -33.59 -2.92
CA LYS A 134 -20.52 -34.72 -3.51
C LYS A 134 -19.05 -34.76 -3.11
N GLU A 135 -18.44 -33.61 -3.00
CA GLU A 135 -16.98 -33.49 -2.77
C GLU A 135 -16.60 -33.43 -1.29
N ILE A 136 -17.48 -32.91 -0.42
CA ILE A 136 -17.21 -32.76 1.00
C ILE A 136 -17.86 -33.88 1.82
N LYS A 137 -17.05 -34.76 2.40
CA LYS A 137 -17.55 -35.83 3.27
C LYS A 137 -18.20 -35.21 4.50
N GLY A 138 -19.49 -35.56 4.72
CA GLY A 138 -20.26 -35.02 5.85
C GLY A 138 -20.79 -33.62 5.65
N PHE A 139 -20.92 -33.19 4.38
CA PHE A 139 -21.53 -31.90 4.04
C PHE A 139 -22.96 -31.82 4.59
N GLU A 140 -23.23 -30.71 5.27
CA GLU A 140 -24.59 -30.35 5.71
C GLU A 140 -25.08 -29.18 4.86
N TYR A 141 -26.18 -29.40 4.16
CA TYR A 141 -26.84 -28.34 3.41
C TYR A 141 -27.34 -27.24 4.34
N ARG A 142 -27.02 -26.00 4.01
CA ARG A 142 -27.42 -24.77 4.71
C ARG A 142 -27.99 -23.78 3.72
N LYS A 143 -29.29 -23.51 3.86
CA LYS A 143 -30.01 -22.60 2.97
C LYS A 143 -29.38 -21.18 2.97
N GLU A 144 -28.95 -20.73 4.14
CA GLU A 144 -28.34 -19.42 4.32
C GLU A 144 -27.00 -19.29 3.57
N GLN A 145 -26.26 -20.40 3.45
CA GLN A 145 -25.01 -20.43 2.66
C GLN A 145 -25.30 -20.32 1.17
N GLU A 146 -26.31 -21.03 0.67
CA GLU A 146 -26.75 -20.95 -0.73
C GLU A 146 -27.26 -19.55 -1.06
N GLU A 147 -28.13 -18.98 -0.21
CA GLU A 147 -28.65 -17.60 -0.39
C GLU A 147 -27.53 -16.56 -0.39
N MET A 148 -26.56 -16.69 0.52
CA MET A 148 -25.40 -15.80 0.56
C MET A 148 -24.60 -15.86 -0.74
N ALA A 149 -24.33 -17.05 -1.25
CA ALA A 149 -23.58 -17.21 -2.50
C ALA A 149 -24.32 -16.58 -3.70
N HIS A 150 -25.66 -16.67 -3.73
CA HIS A 150 -26.49 -16.01 -4.73
C HIS A 150 -26.42 -14.48 -4.62
N TYR A 151 -26.60 -13.91 -3.43
CA TYR A 151 -26.50 -12.46 -3.26
C TYR A 151 -25.13 -11.94 -3.71
N ILE A 152 -24.06 -12.71 -3.48
CA ILE A 152 -22.72 -12.33 -3.94
C ILE A 152 -22.63 -12.42 -5.46
N GLN A 153 -23.16 -13.47 -6.09
CA GLN A 153 -23.22 -13.60 -7.54
C GLN A 153 -23.96 -12.42 -8.18
N ASP A 154 -25.13 -12.08 -7.65
CA ASP A 154 -25.94 -10.95 -8.14
C ASP A 154 -25.19 -9.63 -7.99
N ALA A 155 -24.55 -9.42 -6.83
CA ALA A 155 -23.78 -8.21 -6.58
C ALA A 155 -22.56 -8.08 -7.52
N ILE A 156 -21.89 -9.19 -7.84
CA ILE A 156 -20.79 -9.22 -8.80
C ILE A 156 -21.30 -8.91 -10.21
N ASN A 157 -22.38 -9.55 -10.63
CA ASN A 157 -22.95 -9.37 -11.97
C ASN A 157 -23.50 -7.96 -12.20
N GLU A 158 -24.06 -7.34 -11.17
CA GLU A 158 -24.62 -6.00 -11.22
C GLU A 158 -23.63 -4.90 -10.82
N ASP A 159 -22.37 -5.25 -10.53
CA ASP A 159 -21.33 -4.32 -10.07
C ASP A 159 -21.74 -3.53 -8.81
N ARG A 160 -22.45 -4.21 -7.90
CA ARG A 160 -22.95 -3.61 -6.66
C ARG A 160 -22.05 -3.88 -5.47
N LYS A 161 -21.99 -2.92 -4.56
CA LYS A 161 -21.44 -3.13 -3.22
C LYS A 161 -22.51 -3.78 -2.36
N ILE A 162 -22.13 -4.83 -1.64
CA ILE A 162 -23.04 -5.58 -0.76
C ILE A 162 -22.43 -5.75 0.62
N ILE A 163 -23.25 -5.68 1.65
CA ILE A 163 -22.91 -6.03 3.04
C ILE A 163 -23.84 -7.17 3.44
N ILE A 164 -23.25 -8.27 3.89
CA ILE A 164 -23.99 -9.45 4.30
C ILE A 164 -23.65 -9.77 5.77
N GLU A 165 -24.68 -9.88 6.59
CA GLU A 165 -24.55 -10.40 7.94
C GLU A 165 -25.02 -11.85 7.97
N ALA A 166 -24.15 -12.76 8.39
CA ALA A 166 -24.44 -14.18 8.50
C ALA A 166 -23.88 -14.73 9.83
N GLY A 167 -24.65 -15.56 10.49
CA GLY A 167 -24.29 -16.18 11.78
C GLY A 167 -23.00 -17.03 11.70
N THR A 168 -22.46 -17.36 12.86
CA THR A 168 -21.33 -18.31 12.95
C THR A 168 -21.75 -19.69 12.46
N GLY A 169 -20.86 -20.39 11.74
CA GLY A 169 -21.14 -21.73 11.24
C GLY A 169 -21.98 -21.82 9.97
N THR A 170 -22.41 -20.71 9.37
CA THR A 170 -23.16 -20.73 8.08
C THR A 170 -22.32 -21.15 6.88
N GLY A 171 -20.99 -21.24 7.02
CA GLY A 171 -20.10 -21.56 5.91
C GLY A 171 -19.79 -20.36 5.01
N LYS A 172 -19.77 -19.14 5.57
CA LYS A 172 -19.49 -17.86 4.88
C LYS A 172 -18.32 -17.93 3.90
N THR A 173 -17.23 -18.57 4.33
CA THR A 173 -15.99 -18.61 3.56
C THR A 173 -16.18 -19.21 2.18
N LEU A 174 -16.78 -20.40 2.05
CA LEU A 174 -17.03 -20.99 0.75
C LEU A 174 -18.08 -20.22 -0.05
N ALA A 175 -19.07 -19.62 0.63
CA ALA A 175 -20.12 -18.85 -0.03
C ALA A 175 -19.57 -17.61 -0.77
N TYR A 176 -18.49 -16.99 -0.29
CA TYR A 176 -17.84 -15.90 -1.04
C TYR A 176 -16.67 -16.38 -1.90
N LEU A 177 -15.92 -17.40 -1.47
CA LEU A 177 -14.75 -17.89 -2.22
C LEU A 177 -15.13 -18.43 -3.60
N ILE A 178 -16.15 -19.28 -3.69
CA ILE A 178 -16.52 -19.94 -4.94
C ILE A 178 -16.91 -18.90 -6.01
N PRO A 179 -17.87 -17.99 -5.76
CA PRO A 179 -18.20 -16.95 -6.73
C PRO A 179 -17.00 -16.06 -7.10
N ALA A 180 -16.19 -15.67 -6.11
CA ALA A 180 -15.03 -14.80 -6.32
C ALA A 180 -13.97 -15.46 -7.21
N ILE A 181 -13.62 -16.72 -6.94
CA ILE A 181 -12.64 -17.47 -7.72
C ILE A 181 -13.16 -17.69 -9.15
N LYS A 182 -14.39 -18.13 -9.29
CA LYS A 182 -15.02 -18.36 -10.62
C LYS A 182 -15.01 -17.07 -11.44
N TRP A 183 -15.37 -15.95 -10.82
CA TRP A 183 -15.35 -14.67 -11.50
C TRP A 183 -13.92 -14.22 -11.86
N ALA A 184 -12.96 -14.36 -10.93
CA ALA A 184 -11.56 -13.98 -11.15
C ALA A 184 -10.96 -14.73 -12.35
N VAL A 185 -11.16 -16.06 -12.38
CA VAL A 185 -10.65 -16.92 -13.48
C VAL A 185 -11.32 -16.59 -14.81
N ALA A 186 -12.66 -16.51 -14.83
CA ALA A 186 -13.42 -16.26 -16.06
C ALA A 186 -13.07 -14.90 -16.68
N ASN A 187 -12.82 -13.89 -15.86
CA ASN A 187 -12.55 -12.53 -16.31
C ASN A 187 -11.06 -12.16 -16.33
N LYS A 188 -10.15 -13.07 -15.95
CA LYS A 188 -8.71 -12.78 -15.77
C LYS A 188 -8.48 -11.55 -14.89
N LYS A 189 -9.23 -11.44 -13.81
CA LYS A 189 -9.28 -10.33 -12.87
C LYS A 189 -8.71 -10.74 -11.51
N LYS A 190 -8.32 -9.77 -10.70
CA LYS A 190 -7.73 -10.00 -9.38
C LYS A 190 -8.71 -9.70 -8.26
N VAL A 191 -8.80 -10.63 -7.31
CA VAL A 191 -9.63 -10.48 -6.12
C VAL A 191 -8.76 -10.45 -4.87
N ILE A 192 -9.00 -9.47 -4.01
CA ILE A 192 -8.41 -9.41 -2.68
C ILE A 192 -9.43 -9.93 -1.68
N ILE A 193 -8.98 -10.84 -0.81
CA ILE A 193 -9.73 -11.28 0.36
C ILE A 193 -8.99 -10.74 1.58
N ALA A 194 -9.58 -9.76 2.23
CA ALA A 194 -9.03 -9.12 3.41
C ALA A 194 -9.76 -9.61 4.68
N THR A 195 -9.04 -10.28 5.57
CA THR A 195 -9.56 -10.78 6.84
C THR A 195 -9.14 -9.90 8.01
N ASN A 196 -9.72 -10.13 9.19
CA ASN A 196 -9.37 -9.32 10.35
C ASN A 196 -8.04 -9.76 11.01
N THR A 197 -7.75 -11.06 11.07
CA THR A 197 -6.63 -11.61 11.87
C THR A 197 -5.70 -12.49 11.05
N ILE A 198 -4.46 -12.66 11.54
CA ILE A 198 -3.48 -13.57 10.95
C ILE A 198 -4.01 -15.03 10.99
N ASN A 199 -4.66 -15.43 12.07
CA ASN A 199 -5.21 -16.79 12.19
C ASN A 199 -6.26 -17.09 11.10
N LEU A 200 -7.11 -16.10 10.78
CA LEU A 200 -8.08 -16.25 9.69
C LEU A 200 -7.39 -16.29 8.31
N GLN A 201 -6.30 -15.53 8.12
CA GLN A 201 -5.50 -15.66 6.90
C GLN A 201 -4.90 -17.06 6.76
N GLU A 202 -4.37 -17.62 7.84
CA GLU A 202 -3.81 -18.98 7.85
C GLU A 202 -4.89 -20.03 7.60
N GLN A 203 -6.07 -19.86 8.18
CA GLN A 203 -7.20 -20.75 7.91
C GLN A 203 -7.59 -20.71 6.43
N LEU A 204 -7.72 -19.53 5.84
CA LEU A 204 -7.99 -19.38 4.40
C LEU A 204 -6.90 -20.07 3.56
N LEU A 205 -5.64 -19.82 3.87
CA LEU A 205 -4.49 -20.32 3.10
C LEU A 205 -4.36 -21.86 3.20
N LEU A 206 -4.49 -22.41 4.41
CA LEU A 206 -4.17 -23.82 4.67
C LEU A 206 -5.38 -24.75 4.57
N LYS A 207 -6.60 -24.24 4.66
CA LYS A 207 -7.81 -25.04 4.70
C LYS A 207 -8.82 -24.66 3.62
N ASP A 208 -9.27 -23.41 3.59
CA ASP A 208 -10.45 -23.06 2.80
C ASP A 208 -10.13 -22.94 1.30
N ILE A 209 -8.99 -22.37 0.93
CA ILE A 209 -8.57 -22.28 -0.49
C ILE A 209 -8.15 -23.64 -1.04
N PRO A 210 -7.37 -24.50 -0.36
CA PRO A 210 -7.13 -25.85 -0.81
C PRO A 210 -8.41 -26.67 -0.99
N LEU A 211 -9.39 -26.49 -0.11
CA LEU A 211 -10.72 -27.11 -0.26
C LEU A 211 -11.44 -26.55 -1.51
N ALA A 212 -11.49 -25.23 -1.68
CA ALA A 212 -12.05 -24.62 -2.88
C ALA A 212 -11.36 -25.11 -4.17
N LYS A 213 -10.03 -25.27 -4.14
CA LYS A 213 -9.25 -25.78 -5.27
C LYS A 213 -9.53 -27.24 -5.60
N SER A 214 -9.94 -28.05 -4.62
CA SER A 214 -10.39 -29.43 -4.87
C SER A 214 -11.78 -29.50 -5.50
N ILE A 215 -12.60 -28.47 -5.29
CA ILE A 215 -14.01 -28.41 -5.73
C ILE A 215 -14.14 -27.71 -7.07
N ILE A 216 -13.39 -26.61 -7.26
CA ILE A 216 -13.33 -25.82 -8.49
C ILE A 216 -12.35 -26.48 -9.44
N LYS A 217 -12.81 -26.86 -10.63
CA LYS A 217 -12.00 -27.59 -11.60
C LYS A 217 -11.00 -26.69 -12.37
N GLU A 218 -11.27 -25.43 -12.44
CA GLU A 218 -10.42 -24.44 -13.09
C GLU A 218 -9.15 -24.23 -12.26
N ASP A 219 -8.03 -24.09 -12.94
CA ASP A 219 -6.78 -23.73 -12.27
C ASP A 219 -6.78 -22.24 -11.94
N PHE A 220 -6.34 -21.91 -10.74
CA PHE A 220 -6.16 -20.53 -10.28
C PHE A 220 -4.97 -20.44 -9.33
N SER A 221 -4.37 -19.28 -9.32
CA SER A 221 -3.23 -18.94 -8.47
C SER A 221 -3.66 -18.08 -7.29
N TYR A 222 -2.98 -18.26 -6.16
CA TYR A 222 -3.25 -17.47 -4.96
C TYR A 222 -1.99 -17.21 -4.16
N VAL A 223 -1.95 -16.09 -3.45
CA VAL A 223 -0.80 -15.70 -2.64
C VAL A 223 -1.23 -15.00 -1.35
N LEU A 224 -0.50 -15.27 -0.26
CA LEU A 224 -0.63 -14.54 1.00
C LEU A 224 0.20 -13.27 0.95
N VAL A 225 -0.46 -12.13 1.11
CA VAL A 225 0.19 -10.81 1.14
C VAL A 225 0.49 -10.41 2.57
N LYS A 226 1.76 -10.27 2.87
CA LYS A 226 2.26 -9.75 4.15
C LYS A 226 2.93 -8.39 3.94
N GLY A 227 2.92 -7.57 4.98
CA GLY A 227 3.68 -6.33 5.00
C GLY A 227 5.19 -6.57 4.84
N ARG A 228 5.89 -5.60 4.31
CA ARG A 228 7.33 -5.65 4.02
C ARG A 228 8.18 -6.05 5.22
N SER A 229 7.83 -5.57 6.41
CA SER A 229 8.53 -5.85 7.67
C SER A 229 8.51 -7.32 8.11
N ASN A 230 7.69 -8.16 7.45
CA ASN A 230 7.71 -9.60 7.69
C ASN A 230 8.85 -10.32 6.95
N TYR A 231 9.59 -9.63 6.10
CA TYR A 231 10.64 -10.24 5.28
C TYR A 231 12.03 -9.78 5.67
N LEU A 232 12.97 -10.72 5.66
CA LEU A 232 14.40 -10.49 5.84
C LEU A 232 14.94 -9.60 4.71
N CYS A 233 15.62 -8.52 5.04
CA CYS A 233 16.40 -7.72 4.10
C CYS A 233 17.78 -8.35 3.88
N LYS A 234 18.06 -8.85 2.68
CA LYS A 234 19.33 -9.52 2.37
C LYS A 234 20.56 -8.61 2.57
N ARG A 235 20.42 -7.31 2.33
CA ARG A 235 21.48 -6.33 2.57
C ARG A 235 21.78 -6.18 4.05
N LEU A 236 20.77 -5.87 4.87
CA LEU A 236 20.95 -5.71 6.32
C LEU A 236 21.44 -7.00 6.98
N PHE A 237 20.93 -8.16 6.53
CA PHE A 237 21.41 -9.46 6.96
C PHE A 237 22.92 -9.65 6.69
N ASN A 238 23.40 -9.29 5.51
CA ASN A 238 24.82 -9.39 5.19
C ASN A 238 25.65 -8.38 6.00
N GLU A 239 25.17 -7.16 6.22
CA GLU A 239 25.83 -6.17 7.07
C GLU A 239 25.97 -6.67 8.52
N LEU A 240 24.91 -7.28 9.06
CA LEU A 240 24.94 -7.92 10.39
C LEU A 240 25.93 -9.09 10.42
N SER A 241 25.95 -9.93 9.39
CA SER A 241 26.79 -11.13 9.30
C SER A 241 28.31 -10.81 9.30
N ILE A 242 28.69 -9.65 8.74
CA ILE A 242 30.11 -9.20 8.70
C ILE A 242 30.47 -8.28 9.88
N GLY A 243 29.58 -8.12 10.86
CA GLY A 243 29.83 -7.34 12.09
C GLY A 243 29.94 -5.83 11.87
N ARG A 244 29.46 -5.30 10.73
CA ARG A 244 29.65 -3.87 10.40
C ARG A 244 28.67 -2.92 11.09
N SER A 245 27.55 -3.39 11.65
CA SER A 245 26.47 -2.49 12.00
C SER A 245 26.15 -2.36 13.49
N ILE A 246 26.48 -3.35 14.36
CA ILE A 246 26.01 -3.33 15.75
C ILE A 246 26.93 -4.12 16.68
N ASP A 247 27.16 -3.57 17.87
CA ASP A 247 27.78 -4.26 18.98
C ASP A 247 26.76 -5.24 19.61
N ILE A 248 26.81 -6.49 19.18
CA ILE A 248 25.93 -7.57 19.64
C ILE A 248 26.03 -7.77 21.18
N GLU A 249 27.14 -7.37 21.79
CA GLU A 249 27.34 -7.46 23.24
C GLU A 249 26.38 -6.59 24.05
N THR A 250 25.71 -5.62 23.44
CA THR A 250 24.73 -4.75 24.10
C THR A 250 23.36 -5.40 24.31
N PHE A 251 23.09 -6.49 23.63
CA PHE A 251 21.81 -7.23 23.72
C PHE A 251 21.81 -8.21 24.90
N SER A 252 20.60 -8.58 25.37
CA SER A 252 20.44 -9.61 26.38
C SER A 252 20.95 -10.97 25.86
N MET A 253 21.19 -11.91 26.75
CA MET A 253 21.67 -13.24 26.37
C MET A 253 20.68 -13.94 25.41
N GLU A 254 19.40 -13.85 25.71
CA GLU A 254 18.32 -14.43 24.93
C GLU A 254 18.22 -13.77 23.54
N ALA A 255 18.40 -12.45 23.47
CA ALA A 255 18.40 -11.72 22.20
C ALA A 255 19.62 -12.11 21.34
N ARG A 256 20.78 -12.34 21.92
CA ARG A 256 21.97 -12.84 21.20
C ARG A 256 21.74 -14.24 20.62
N GLU A 257 21.11 -15.15 21.37
CA GLU A 257 20.75 -16.46 20.87
C GLU A 257 19.79 -16.37 19.67
N GLN A 258 18.84 -15.45 19.70
CA GLN A 258 17.96 -15.18 18.56
C GLN A 258 18.73 -14.63 17.34
N ILE A 259 19.67 -13.70 17.56
CA ILE A 259 20.53 -13.18 16.48
C ILE A 259 21.35 -14.30 15.85
N GLU A 260 21.99 -15.15 16.65
CA GLU A 260 22.73 -16.30 16.13
C GLU A 260 21.87 -17.26 15.33
N TYR A 261 20.65 -17.51 15.80
CA TYR A 261 19.69 -18.34 15.06
C TYR A 261 19.32 -17.71 13.72
N ILE A 262 19.00 -16.41 13.71
CA ILE A 262 18.65 -15.66 12.49
C ILE A 262 19.82 -15.69 11.49
N LEU A 263 21.08 -15.57 11.94
CA LEU A 263 22.25 -15.66 11.08
C LEU A 263 22.39 -17.04 10.44
N LYS A 264 22.06 -18.12 11.16
CA LYS A 264 22.07 -19.48 10.61
C LYS A 264 20.88 -19.72 9.65
N TRP A 265 19.69 -19.27 10.03
CA TRP A 265 18.47 -19.41 9.25
C TRP A 265 18.50 -18.57 7.97
N GLY A 266 18.93 -17.32 8.03
CA GLY A 266 18.95 -16.38 6.90
C GLY A 266 19.84 -16.83 5.72
N ASN A 267 20.80 -17.76 5.98
CA ASN A 267 21.58 -18.42 4.93
C ASN A 267 20.84 -19.62 4.28
N LYS A 268 19.79 -20.14 4.90
CA LYS A 268 19.07 -21.35 4.46
C LYS A 268 17.66 -21.05 3.93
N THR A 269 17.05 -19.99 4.42
CA THR A 269 15.68 -19.64 4.05
C THR A 269 15.55 -19.36 2.56
N LYS A 270 14.43 -19.79 1.97
CA LYS A 270 14.07 -19.54 0.57
C LYS A 270 13.10 -18.38 0.44
N THR A 271 12.31 -18.12 1.46
CA THR A 271 11.27 -17.08 1.47
C THR A 271 11.68 -15.83 2.24
N GLY A 272 12.56 -15.97 3.24
CA GLY A 272 12.92 -14.90 4.17
C GLY A 272 11.76 -14.42 5.05
N ASP A 273 10.69 -15.21 5.17
CA ASP A 273 9.51 -14.87 5.95
C ASP A 273 9.77 -15.10 7.45
N LYS A 274 9.53 -14.08 8.26
CA LYS A 274 9.64 -14.14 9.73
C LYS A 274 8.88 -15.31 10.34
N ALA A 275 7.77 -15.71 9.74
CA ALA A 275 6.94 -16.81 10.21
C ALA A 275 7.60 -18.21 10.13
N GLU A 276 8.72 -18.34 9.39
CA GLU A 276 9.51 -19.59 9.39
C GLU A 276 10.31 -19.79 10.70
N LEU A 277 10.43 -18.75 11.52
CA LEU A 277 11.17 -18.84 12.78
C LEU A 277 10.34 -19.59 13.84
N PRO A 278 10.94 -20.53 14.57
CA PRO A 278 10.20 -21.39 15.53
C PRO A 278 9.92 -20.71 16.87
N PHE A 279 10.16 -19.41 16.97
CA PHE A 279 9.97 -18.61 18.18
C PHE A 279 9.49 -17.20 17.82
N GLU A 280 8.89 -16.51 18.76
CA GLU A 280 8.56 -15.09 18.64
C GLU A 280 9.84 -14.26 18.75
N VAL A 281 10.19 -13.58 17.68
CA VAL A 281 11.41 -12.77 17.60
C VAL A 281 11.21 -11.46 18.35
N TYR A 282 12.16 -11.09 19.19
CA TYR A 282 12.16 -9.78 19.84
C TYR A 282 12.17 -8.65 18.79
N PRO A 283 11.35 -7.59 18.99
CA PRO A 283 11.25 -6.50 18.03
C PRO A 283 12.59 -5.86 17.68
N ASP A 284 13.42 -5.60 18.69
CA ASP A 284 14.76 -5.01 18.55
C ASP A 284 15.74 -5.92 17.77
N VAL A 285 15.61 -7.24 17.92
CA VAL A 285 16.39 -8.22 17.13
C VAL A 285 15.91 -8.26 15.68
N TRP A 286 14.58 -8.26 15.43
CA TRP A 286 14.07 -8.31 14.08
C TRP A 286 14.34 -7.01 13.31
N GLU A 287 14.31 -5.86 13.98
CA GLU A 287 14.65 -4.56 13.39
C GLU A 287 16.05 -4.53 12.75
N LEU A 288 17.00 -5.36 13.22
CA LEU A 288 18.35 -5.44 12.65
C LEU A 288 18.35 -5.94 11.19
N VAL A 289 17.40 -6.75 10.82
CA VAL A 289 17.37 -7.49 9.54
C VAL A 289 16.09 -7.33 8.74
N GLN A 290 15.06 -6.70 9.28
CA GLN A 290 13.78 -6.55 8.59
C GLN A 290 13.89 -5.63 7.37
N SER A 291 13.07 -5.90 6.36
CA SER A 291 12.92 -5.02 5.22
C SER A 291 12.00 -3.85 5.58
N THR A 292 12.49 -2.60 5.44
CA THR A 292 11.69 -1.40 5.62
C THR A 292 11.75 -0.51 4.39
N THR A 293 10.82 0.41 4.23
CA THR A 293 10.80 1.35 3.10
C THR A 293 11.95 2.34 3.21
N GLU A 294 12.20 2.85 4.41
CA GLU A 294 13.18 3.89 4.73
C GLU A 294 14.62 3.43 4.47
N LEU A 295 14.90 2.15 4.72
CA LEU A 295 16.24 1.58 4.54
C LEU A 295 16.44 0.89 3.18
N CYS A 296 15.40 0.87 2.32
CA CYS A 296 15.47 0.18 1.04
C CYS A 296 16.13 1.04 -0.05
N LEU A 297 17.19 0.53 -0.66
CA LEU A 297 17.87 1.20 -1.78
C LEU A 297 17.16 1.04 -3.14
N GLY A 298 15.99 0.39 -3.19
CA GLY A 298 15.20 0.23 -4.40
C GLY A 298 15.98 -0.37 -5.57
N LYS A 299 15.98 0.30 -6.71
CA LYS A 299 16.70 -0.13 -7.94
C LYS A 299 18.22 -0.17 -7.76
N LYS A 300 18.78 0.62 -6.84
CA LYS A 300 20.22 0.70 -6.57
C LYS A 300 20.72 -0.40 -5.64
N CYS A 301 19.85 -1.27 -5.08
CA CYS A 301 20.25 -2.30 -4.13
C CYS A 301 21.06 -3.42 -4.83
N PRO A 302 22.30 -3.72 -4.39
CA PRO A 302 23.11 -4.79 -4.99
C PRO A 302 22.50 -6.19 -4.83
N TYR A 303 21.64 -6.38 -3.82
CA TYR A 303 20.93 -7.65 -3.55
C TYR A 303 19.53 -7.72 -4.14
N ARG A 304 19.14 -6.82 -5.08
CA ARG A 304 17.78 -6.74 -5.63
C ARG A 304 17.29 -8.08 -6.22
N LYS A 305 18.15 -8.80 -6.92
CA LYS A 305 17.81 -10.10 -7.54
C LYS A 305 17.54 -11.20 -6.52
N GLU A 306 18.16 -11.11 -5.34
CA GLU A 306 18.02 -12.07 -4.25
C GLU A 306 17.01 -11.59 -3.18
N CYS A 307 16.42 -10.42 -3.37
CA CYS A 307 15.53 -9.79 -2.38
C CYS A 307 14.24 -10.60 -2.22
N PHE A 308 14.00 -11.11 -1.03
CA PHE A 308 12.81 -11.89 -0.71
C PHE A 308 11.53 -11.09 -0.94
N TYR A 309 11.48 -9.85 -0.49
CA TYR A 309 10.31 -8.99 -0.71
C TYR A 309 10.02 -8.72 -2.19
N MET A 310 11.05 -8.57 -3.03
CA MET A 310 10.86 -8.37 -4.48
C MET A 310 10.33 -9.63 -5.16
N LYS A 311 10.74 -10.83 -4.72
CA LYS A 311 10.17 -12.09 -5.22
C LYS A 311 8.68 -12.20 -4.93
N THR A 312 8.26 -11.86 -3.70
CA THR A 312 6.82 -11.86 -3.36
C THR A 312 6.02 -10.84 -4.15
N ARG A 313 6.64 -9.73 -4.59
CA ARG A 313 5.95 -8.77 -5.48
C ARG A 313 5.61 -9.37 -6.82
N ILE A 314 6.50 -10.15 -7.42
CA ILE A 314 6.23 -10.85 -8.69
C ILE A 314 5.09 -11.85 -8.52
N GLU A 315 5.16 -12.68 -7.47
CA GLU A 315 4.10 -13.65 -7.16
C GLU A 315 2.73 -12.99 -6.97
N LYS A 316 2.67 -11.83 -6.32
CA LYS A 316 1.43 -11.04 -6.16
C LYS A 316 0.89 -10.52 -7.49
N MET A 317 1.77 -10.16 -8.43
CA MET A 317 1.35 -9.67 -9.75
C MET A 317 0.77 -10.78 -10.62
N GLU A 318 1.18 -12.01 -10.42
CA GLU A 318 0.71 -13.18 -11.18
C GLU A 318 -0.54 -13.83 -10.57
N ALA A 319 -0.79 -13.65 -9.27
CA ALA A 319 -1.88 -14.31 -8.58
C ALA A 319 -3.26 -13.75 -8.95
N ASP A 320 -4.25 -14.65 -9.07
CA ASP A 320 -5.66 -14.33 -9.27
C ASP A 320 -6.33 -13.92 -7.94
N ILE A 321 -5.97 -14.61 -6.86
CA ILE A 321 -6.53 -14.39 -5.52
C ILE A 321 -5.41 -13.94 -4.56
N LEU A 322 -5.62 -12.79 -3.94
CA LEU A 322 -4.72 -12.19 -2.97
C LEU A 322 -5.33 -12.28 -1.58
N ILE A 323 -4.70 -13.03 -0.68
CA ILE A 323 -5.14 -13.12 0.72
C ILE A 323 -4.39 -12.05 1.50
N SER A 324 -5.11 -11.21 2.20
CA SER A 324 -4.55 -10.10 2.99
C SER A 324 -5.27 -9.99 4.33
N ASN A 325 -4.83 -9.08 5.19
CA ASN A 325 -5.63 -8.61 6.31
C ASN A 325 -6.01 -7.14 6.14
N HIS A 326 -6.97 -6.70 6.95
CA HIS A 326 -7.44 -5.32 6.91
C HIS A 326 -6.29 -4.32 7.09
N HIS A 327 -5.31 -4.61 7.96
CA HIS A 327 -4.16 -3.74 8.19
C HIS A 327 -3.30 -3.56 6.94
N VAL A 328 -2.96 -4.63 6.25
CA VAL A 328 -2.18 -4.56 5.00
C VAL A 328 -2.97 -3.85 3.90
N PHE A 329 -4.27 -4.10 3.82
CA PHE A 329 -5.13 -3.43 2.85
C PHE A 329 -5.19 -1.92 3.07
N PHE A 330 -5.45 -1.47 4.30
CA PHE A 330 -5.49 -0.04 4.61
C PHE A 330 -4.12 0.64 4.59
N ALA A 331 -3.04 -0.10 4.91
CA ALA A 331 -1.68 0.39 4.69
C ALA A 331 -1.40 0.67 3.21
N ASP A 332 -1.87 -0.21 2.31
CA ASP A 332 -1.75 -0.01 0.86
C ASP A 332 -2.57 1.20 0.39
N LEU A 333 -3.80 1.37 0.88
CA LEU A 333 -4.61 2.54 0.55
C LEU A 333 -3.96 3.85 1.03
N ASN A 334 -3.33 3.86 2.20
CA ASN A 334 -2.60 5.03 2.69
C ASN A 334 -1.41 5.37 1.79
N VAL A 335 -0.62 4.36 1.39
CA VAL A 335 0.49 4.55 0.44
C VAL A 335 -0.02 5.06 -0.91
N ARG A 336 -1.14 4.54 -1.42
CA ARG A 336 -1.77 5.05 -2.65
C ARG A 336 -2.15 6.52 -2.55
N ALA A 337 -2.73 6.92 -1.41
CA ALA A 337 -3.11 8.32 -1.18
C ALA A 337 -1.90 9.27 -1.08
N GLU A 338 -0.77 8.80 -0.56
CA GLU A 338 0.44 9.62 -0.38
C GLU A 338 1.34 9.68 -1.62
N THR A 339 1.28 8.68 -2.51
CA THR A 339 2.25 8.50 -3.61
C THR A 339 1.66 8.70 -4.99
N ASP A 340 0.47 9.29 -5.11
CA ASP A 340 -0.26 9.44 -6.38
C ASP A 340 -0.26 8.14 -7.21
N PHE A 341 -0.38 6.99 -6.53
CA PHE A 341 -0.40 5.65 -7.12
C PHE A 341 0.90 5.22 -7.81
N ASP A 342 2.07 5.71 -7.38
CA ASP A 342 3.35 5.21 -7.90
C ASP A 342 3.52 3.72 -7.59
N SER A 343 3.64 2.91 -8.65
CA SER A 343 3.64 1.45 -8.57
C SER A 343 4.81 0.84 -7.79
N GLU A 344 5.93 1.55 -7.63
CA GLU A 344 7.09 1.03 -6.87
C GLU A 344 6.84 0.95 -5.37
N TYR A 345 5.92 1.73 -4.82
CA TYR A 345 5.64 1.79 -3.38
C TYR A 345 4.42 0.98 -2.95
N LEU A 346 3.55 0.58 -3.88
CA LEU A 346 2.32 -0.15 -3.55
C LEU A 346 2.63 -1.53 -2.94
N ILE A 347 1.87 -1.88 -1.90
CA ILE A 347 1.96 -3.18 -1.21
C ILE A 347 1.19 -4.24 -2.00
N LEU A 348 0.01 -3.86 -2.49
CA LEU A 348 -0.89 -4.69 -3.29
C LEU A 348 -0.76 -4.31 -4.78
N PRO A 349 -0.85 -5.27 -5.71
CA PRO A 349 -0.99 -4.96 -7.13
C PRO A 349 -2.33 -4.27 -7.40
N ARG A 350 -2.61 -3.95 -8.66
CA ARG A 350 -3.97 -3.57 -9.07
C ARG A 350 -4.91 -4.74 -8.86
N TYR A 351 -6.12 -4.45 -8.43
CA TYR A 351 -7.17 -5.42 -8.16
C TYR A 351 -8.51 -4.88 -8.64
N ASP A 352 -9.45 -5.77 -8.90
CA ASP A 352 -10.75 -5.43 -9.45
C ASP A 352 -11.87 -5.62 -8.42
N MET A 353 -11.67 -6.48 -7.42
CA MET A 353 -12.66 -6.76 -6.38
C MET A 353 -11.99 -6.92 -5.02
N VAL A 354 -12.67 -6.49 -3.97
CA VAL A 354 -12.26 -6.72 -2.57
C VAL A 354 -13.40 -7.35 -1.80
N ILE A 355 -13.08 -8.42 -1.06
CA ILE A 355 -13.97 -9.05 -0.11
C ILE A 355 -13.39 -8.81 1.29
N PHE A 356 -14.16 -8.16 2.14
CA PHE A 356 -13.81 -7.98 3.55
C PHE A 356 -14.53 -9.03 4.40
N ASP A 357 -13.77 -9.97 4.93
CA ASP A 357 -14.25 -10.92 5.92
C ASP A 357 -14.11 -10.34 7.34
N GLU A 358 -15.09 -10.58 8.21
CA GLU A 358 -15.20 -9.95 9.55
C GLU A 358 -15.19 -8.40 9.46
N ALA A 359 -15.99 -7.87 8.56
CA ALA A 359 -16.03 -6.44 8.19
C ALA A 359 -16.37 -5.47 9.34
N HIS A 360 -16.90 -5.96 10.47
CA HIS A 360 -17.21 -5.16 11.65
C HIS A 360 -15.98 -4.46 12.26
N ASN A 361 -14.76 -4.91 11.93
CA ASN A 361 -13.51 -4.29 12.38
C ASN A 361 -12.95 -3.23 11.43
N ILE A 362 -13.51 -3.07 10.23
CA ILE A 362 -12.97 -2.18 9.18
C ILE A 362 -12.85 -0.73 9.69
N GLU A 363 -13.87 -0.21 10.37
CA GLU A 363 -13.87 1.18 10.84
C GLU A 363 -12.68 1.46 11.77
N SER A 364 -12.43 0.58 12.73
CA SER A 364 -11.35 0.76 13.70
C SER A 364 -9.98 0.70 13.04
N VAL A 365 -9.79 -0.23 12.09
CA VAL A 365 -8.54 -0.38 11.34
C VAL A 365 -8.34 0.80 10.39
N ALA A 366 -9.33 1.17 9.60
CA ALA A 366 -9.26 2.33 8.71
C ALA A 366 -8.90 3.61 9.48
N ARG A 367 -9.57 3.84 10.62
CA ARG A 367 -9.29 4.99 11.47
C ARG A 367 -7.82 5.03 11.93
N SER A 368 -7.22 3.89 12.27
CA SER A 368 -5.82 3.84 12.69
C SER A 368 -4.83 4.23 11.57
N TYR A 369 -5.17 3.95 10.31
CA TYR A 369 -4.30 4.28 9.17
C TYR A 369 -4.51 5.70 8.63
N PHE A 370 -5.75 6.21 8.68
CA PHE A 370 -6.06 7.55 8.18
C PHE A 370 -6.10 8.63 9.28
N SER A 371 -5.79 8.27 10.52
CA SER A 371 -5.61 9.22 11.60
C SER A 371 -4.13 9.54 11.82
N VAL A 372 -3.85 10.79 12.12
CA VAL A 372 -2.53 11.20 12.60
C VAL A 372 -2.56 11.17 14.12
N GLU A 373 -1.76 10.30 14.71
CA GLU A 373 -1.58 10.23 16.15
C GLU A 373 -0.27 10.90 16.55
N VAL A 374 -0.37 11.95 17.34
CA VAL A 374 0.79 12.64 17.91
C VAL A 374 0.69 12.56 19.43
N SER A 375 1.71 12.00 20.07
CA SER A 375 1.84 11.93 21.50
C SER A 375 3.10 12.63 21.98
N LYS A 376 3.12 13.10 23.25
CA LYS A 376 4.33 13.62 23.89
C LYS A 376 5.52 12.64 23.76
N ILE A 377 5.24 11.35 23.94
CA ILE A 377 6.27 10.31 23.87
C ILE A 377 6.82 10.15 22.45
N SER A 378 5.95 10.10 21.43
CA SER A 378 6.38 9.96 20.03
C SER A 378 7.16 11.20 19.58
N PHE A 379 6.70 12.38 19.95
CA PHE A 379 7.38 13.65 19.69
C PHE A 379 8.77 13.69 20.32
N THR A 380 8.88 13.42 21.63
CA THR A 380 10.16 13.37 22.32
C THR A 380 11.11 12.33 21.75
N ARG A 381 10.61 11.14 21.37
CA ARG A 381 11.43 10.11 20.69
C ARG A 381 11.98 10.59 19.36
N LEU A 382 11.14 11.26 18.55
CA LEU A 382 11.57 11.80 17.27
C LEU A 382 12.71 12.81 17.46
N LEU A 383 12.53 13.79 18.34
CA LEU A 383 13.57 14.78 18.62
C LEU A 383 14.86 14.14 19.16
N ASN A 384 14.76 13.16 20.05
CA ASN A 384 15.91 12.42 20.57
C ASN A 384 16.65 11.60 19.50
N ARG A 385 15.98 11.09 18.48
CA ARG A 385 16.63 10.44 17.32
C ARG A 385 17.43 11.43 16.48
N ILE A 386 16.93 12.67 16.34
CA ILE A 386 17.63 13.75 15.63
C ILE A 386 18.80 14.22 16.49
N TYR A 387 18.55 14.61 17.74
CA TYR A 387 19.58 15.04 18.67
C TYR A 387 19.25 14.69 20.12
N GLN A 388 20.19 14.04 20.79
CA GLN A 388 20.20 13.83 22.24
C GLN A 388 21.61 14.09 22.76
N LYS A 389 21.76 14.88 23.84
CA LYS A 389 23.07 15.10 24.49
C LYS A 389 23.74 13.76 24.80
N LYS A 390 25.04 13.66 24.52
CA LYS A 390 25.86 12.45 24.81
C LYS A 390 25.64 12.01 26.26
N ASN A 391 25.00 10.85 26.43
CA ASN A 391 24.88 10.22 27.73
C ASN A 391 25.87 9.05 27.77
N LYS A 392 26.80 9.05 28.74
CA LYS A 392 27.85 8.02 28.86
C LYS A 392 27.30 6.58 28.97
N ARG A 393 25.99 6.42 29.25
CA ARG A 393 25.31 5.12 29.37
C ARG A 393 24.60 4.64 28.11
N LYS A 394 24.40 5.50 27.11
CA LYS A 394 23.75 5.12 25.83
C LYS A 394 24.82 5.14 24.73
N LYS A 395 24.99 3.98 24.07
CA LYS A 395 25.95 3.81 22.96
C LYS A 395 25.42 4.33 21.61
N GLU A 396 24.11 4.52 21.44
CA GLU A 396 23.54 5.06 20.20
C GLU A 396 23.75 6.57 20.09
N LYS A 397 24.42 6.98 19.04
CA LYS A 397 24.60 8.40 18.70
C LYS A 397 23.39 8.87 17.88
N SER A 398 22.79 9.99 18.30
CA SER A 398 21.73 10.65 17.52
C SER A 398 22.25 11.13 16.15
N ALA A 399 21.32 11.40 15.20
CA ALA A 399 21.68 11.73 13.82
C ALA A 399 22.67 12.91 13.74
N LEU A 400 22.41 14.04 14.44
CA LEU A 400 23.29 15.21 14.40
C LEU A 400 24.67 14.96 15.02
N ILE A 401 24.78 14.06 16.01
CA ILE A 401 26.08 13.69 16.58
C ILE A 401 26.89 12.85 15.58
N ARG A 402 26.24 11.98 14.81
CA ARG A 402 26.93 11.21 13.76
C ARG A 402 27.47 12.12 12.66
N VAL A 403 26.67 13.10 12.24
CA VAL A 403 27.09 14.09 11.23
C VAL A 403 28.27 14.92 11.77
N GLU A 404 28.21 15.38 13.03
CA GLU A 404 29.30 16.11 13.67
C GLU A 404 30.61 15.30 13.71
N ASP A 405 30.53 14.05 14.15
CA ASP A 405 31.70 13.15 14.18
C ASP A 405 32.29 12.95 12.76
N THR A 406 31.43 12.89 11.73
CA THR A 406 31.87 12.75 10.31
C THR A 406 32.57 14.01 9.79
N ILE A 407 32.07 15.20 10.15
CA ILE A 407 32.70 16.49 9.80
C ILE A 407 34.06 16.60 10.45
N ASP A 408 34.17 16.27 11.74
CA ASP A 408 35.41 16.31 12.49
C ASP A 408 36.47 15.34 11.95
N GLU A 409 36.06 14.14 11.50
CA GLU A 409 36.96 13.12 10.95
C GLU A 409 37.50 13.44 9.56
N LYS A 410 36.82 14.28 8.77
CA LYS A 410 37.11 14.45 7.32
C LYS A 410 37.70 15.81 6.94
N ASP A 411 37.91 16.72 7.90
CA ASP A 411 38.58 18.03 7.70
C ASP A 411 38.03 18.82 6.45
N LEU A 412 36.71 18.98 6.41
CA LEU A 412 36.01 19.60 5.27
C LEU A 412 36.32 21.11 5.15
N GLU A 413 36.48 21.63 3.94
CA GLU A 413 36.83 23.02 3.67
C GLU A 413 35.86 24.05 4.29
N ASP A 414 34.55 23.73 4.37
CA ASP A 414 33.52 24.59 4.96
C ASP A 414 33.06 24.14 6.36
N SER A 415 33.92 23.44 7.11
CA SER A 415 33.60 22.83 8.43
C SER A 415 32.96 23.81 9.42
N GLN A 416 33.40 25.09 9.43
CA GLN A 416 32.85 26.11 10.33
C GLN A 416 31.38 26.42 10.08
N GLN A 417 30.93 26.45 8.83
CA GLN A 417 29.53 26.68 8.46
C GLN A 417 28.65 25.50 8.89
N TYR A 418 29.14 24.28 8.67
CA TYR A 418 28.42 23.06 9.10
C TYR A 418 28.29 22.98 10.62
N ILE A 419 29.36 23.27 11.34
CA ILE A 419 29.36 23.29 12.83
C ILE A 419 28.39 24.35 13.35
N TYR A 420 28.34 25.53 12.74
CA TYR A 420 27.40 26.58 13.12
C TYR A 420 25.95 26.14 12.93
N LEU A 421 25.60 25.58 11.79
CA LEU A 421 24.25 25.09 11.51
C LEU A 421 23.87 23.93 12.44
N LEU A 422 24.79 23.00 12.71
CA LEU A 422 24.58 21.90 13.66
C LEU A 422 24.31 22.41 15.08
N ASN A 423 25.06 23.39 15.54
CA ASN A 423 24.85 23.95 16.88
C ASN A 423 23.51 24.69 16.96
N THR A 424 23.15 25.45 15.92
CA THR A 424 21.84 26.10 15.82
C THR A 424 20.70 25.06 15.85
N LEU A 425 20.81 23.97 15.10
CA LEU A 425 19.83 22.87 15.12
C LEU A 425 19.72 22.22 16.50
N LYS A 426 20.85 21.98 17.20
CA LYS A 426 20.84 21.40 18.55
C LYS A 426 20.13 22.30 19.57
N GLU A 427 20.32 23.62 19.45
CA GLU A 427 19.65 24.62 20.30
C GLU A 427 18.15 24.65 20.01
N GLU A 428 17.75 24.73 18.74
CA GLU A 428 16.35 24.77 18.32
C GLU A 428 15.59 23.49 18.69
N ILE A 429 16.22 22.31 18.63
CA ILE A 429 15.63 21.06 19.12
C ILE A 429 15.34 21.15 20.63
N SER A 430 16.25 21.72 21.41
CA SER A 430 16.05 21.85 22.85
C SER A 430 14.90 22.82 23.18
N ILE A 431 14.79 23.91 22.42
CA ILE A 431 13.70 24.90 22.53
C ILE A 431 12.38 24.25 22.15
N LEU A 432 12.35 23.57 21.00
CA LEU A 432 11.15 22.89 20.47
C LEU A 432 10.66 21.80 21.43
N GLN A 433 11.57 21.06 22.06
CA GLN A 433 11.23 20.05 23.06
C GLN A 433 10.51 20.68 24.27
N ASN A 434 11.02 21.79 24.80
CA ASN A 434 10.42 22.48 25.94
C ASN A 434 9.03 23.01 25.58
N ILE A 435 8.87 23.68 24.42
CA ILE A 435 7.58 24.21 23.96
C ILE A 435 6.60 23.07 23.71
N GLY A 436 7.04 21.97 23.11
CA GLY A 436 6.22 20.78 22.91
C GLY A 436 5.77 20.16 24.22
N ASP A 437 6.69 20.03 25.20
CA ASP A 437 6.35 19.52 26.54
C ASP A 437 5.28 20.37 27.22
N GLU A 438 5.42 21.69 27.16
CA GLU A 438 4.40 22.61 27.70
C GLU A 438 3.04 22.46 27.00
N TYR A 439 3.03 22.32 25.67
CA TYR A 439 1.81 22.14 24.89
C TYR A 439 1.10 20.83 25.25
N PHE A 440 1.82 19.70 25.27
CA PHE A 440 1.26 18.41 25.63
C PHE A 440 0.81 18.34 27.11
N ASP A 441 1.53 18.99 28.01
CA ASP A 441 1.13 19.06 29.42
C ASP A 441 -0.14 19.90 29.61
N GLU A 442 -0.37 20.93 28.79
CA GLU A 442 -1.62 21.69 28.81
C GLU A 442 -2.78 20.85 28.29
N ILE A 443 -2.59 20.07 27.20
CA ILE A 443 -3.58 19.09 26.73
C ILE A 443 -3.91 18.09 27.84
N ARG A 444 -2.90 17.57 28.54
CA ARG A 444 -3.09 16.61 29.63
C ARG A 444 -3.95 17.15 30.75
N LYS A 445 -3.79 18.40 31.17
CA LYS A 445 -4.61 19.05 32.21
C LYS A 445 -6.10 19.04 31.86
N ILE A 446 -6.46 19.11 30.56
CA ILE A 446 -7.87 18.99 30.10
C ILE A 446 -8.47 17.64 30.48
N TYR A 447 -7.66 16.60 30.49
CA TYR A 447 -8.12 15.22 30.70
C TYR A 447 -8.07 14.83 32.19
N GLU A 448 -7.13 15.34 32.96
CA GLU A 448 -6.97 15.00 34.40
C GLU A 448 -8.04 15.56 35.29
N THR A 449 -8.77 16.61 34.87
CA THR A 449 -9.86 17.19 35.65
C THR A 449 -11.13 16.34 35.69
N ASN A 450 -11.22 15.21 34.99
CA ASN A 450 -12.40 14.34 34.96
C ASN A 450 -12.03 12.84 34.81
N THR A 451 -11.95 12.15 35.95
CA THR A 451 -12.24 10.70 36.12
C THR A 451 -11.25 9.64 35.69
N GLU A 452 -11.31 8.54 36.43
CA GLU A 452 -10.59 7.30 36.57
C GLU A 452 -10.47 6.36 35.33
N ALA A 453 -10.75 6.81 34.10
CA ALA A 453 -10.58 6.00 32.90
C ALA A 453 -10.08 6.82 31.70
N PRO A 454 -9.28 6.24 30.78
CA PRO A 454 -8.88 6.93 29.56
C PRO A 454 -10.11 7.09 28.65
N ILE A 455 -10.79 8.22 28.78
CA ILE A 455 -11.94 8.54 27.94
C ILE A 455 -11.43 9.13 26.63
N ARG A 456 -11.68 8.47 25.50
CA ARG A 456 -11.60 9.07 24.18
C ARG A 456 -12.68 10.15 24.08
N LYS A 457 -12.34 11.41 24.27
CA LYS A 457 -13.23 12.53 24.04
C LYS A 457 -12.96 13.09 22.65
N SER A 458 -14.00 13.11 21.80
CA SER A 458 -13.94 13.85 20.54
C SER A 458 -13.99 15.35 20.87
N LEU A 459 -12.97 16.10 20.48
CA LEU A 459 -12.94 17.57 20.62
C LEU A 459 -14.03 18.27 19.79
N ASN A 460 -14.66 17.57 18.84
CA ASN A 460 -15.76 18.12 18.03
C ASN A 460 -17.05 18.38 18.81
N ASN A 461 -17.23 17.78 20.00
CA ASN A 461 -18.41 17.94 20.83
C ASN A 461 -18.19 18.86 22.04
N PHE A 462 -17.04 19.50 22.13
CA PHE A 462 -16.82 20.53 23.14
C PHE A 462 -17.34 21.88 22.59
N GLU A 463 -18.23 22.54 23.33
CA GLU A 463 -18.46 23.97 23.17
C GLU A 463 -17.17 24.73 23.53
N MET A 464 -16.22 24.71 22.61
CA MET A 464 -14.87 25.24 22.78
C MET A 464 -14.78 26.76 22.85
N THR A 465 -15.90 27.46 22.85
CA THR A 465 -15.93 28.91 22.59
C THR A 465 -15.87 29.82 23.82
N LYS A 466 -15.85 29.29 25.05
CA LYS A 466 -16.04 30.18 26.25
C LYS A 466 -15.09 29.99 27.43
N SER A 467 -14.01 29.18 27.37
CA SER A 467 -13.14 29.06 28.52
C SER A 467 -11.76 29.67 28.29
N ARG A 468 -11.28 30.46 29.23
CA ARG A 468 -9.93 31.05 29.31
C ARG A 468 -8.82 29.99 29.11
N PHE A 469 -9.11 28.75 29.45
CA PHE A 469 -8.24 27.62 29.32
C PHE A 469 -8.00 27.25 27.84
N LEU A 470 -9.02 27.35 27.00
CA LEU A 470 -8.90 27.08 25.55
C LEU A 470 -8.16 28.21 24.81
N GLU A 471 -8.22 29.44 25.32
CA GLU A 471 -7.38 30.53 24.83
C GLU A 471 -5.90 30.20 25.10
N THR A 472 -5.56 29.79 26.32
CA THR A 472 -4.20 29.40 26.69
C THR A 472 -3.70 28.20 25.84
N LEU A 473 -4.54 27.20 25.57
CA LEU A 473 -4.20 26.07 24.73
C LEU A 473 -3.99 26.51 23.26
N ARG A 474 -4.81 27.45 22.77
CA ARG A 474 -4.68 28.00 21.41
C ARG A 474 -3.37 28.77 21.28
N ASP A 475 -3.05 29.64 22.23
CA ASP A 475 -1.80 30.40 22.22
C ASP A 475 -0.58 29.47 22.22
N LYS A 476 -0.58 28.44 23.09
CA LYS A 476 0.49 27.44 23.12
C LYS A 476 0.59 26.62 21.85
N LYS A 477 -0.55 26.27 21.24
CA LYS A 477 -0.60 25.60 19.94
C LYS A 477 0.06 26.45 18.86
N ASP A 478 -0.31 27.74 18.79
CA ASP A 478 0.18 28.66 17.76
C ASP A 478 1.70 28.87 17.92
N ILE A 479 2.20 29.01 19.15
CA ILE A 479 3.63 29.08 19.44
C ILE A 479 4.33 27.79 19.03
N PHE A 480 3.77 26.63 19.37
CA PHE A 480 4.35 25.32 19.01
C PHE A 480 4.39 25.11 17.49
N GLN A 481 3.30 25.46 16.78
CA GLN A 481 3.23 25.34 15.31
C GLN A 481 4.22 26.29 14.62
N SER A 482 4.34 27.54 15.09
CA SER A 482 5.33 28.49 14.56
C SER A 482 6.76 27.98 14.73
N LYS A 483 7.12 27.52 15.92
CA LYS A 483 8.45 26.99 16.20
C LYS A 483 8.75 25.70 15.44
N LEU A 484 7.77 24.83 15.23
CA LEU A 484 7.91 23.65 14.42
C LEU A 484 8.17 24.01 12.95
N ALA A 485 7.49 25.03 12.43
CA ALA A 485 7.71 25.51 11.06
C ALA A 485 9.13 26.11 10.88
N ASP A 486 9.58 26.92 11.84
CA ASP A 486 10.94 27.50 11.86
C ASP A 486 12.00 26.37 11.85
N PHE A 487 11.80 25.36 12.71
CA PHE A 487 12.69 24.20 12.80
C PHE A 487 12.73 23.38 11.50
N LEU A 488 11.58 23.12 10.88
CA LEU A 488 11.51 22.42 9.60
C LEU A 488 12.23 23.18 8.50
N THR A 489 12.08 24.50 8.46
CA THR A 489 12.80 25.37 7.50
C THR A 489 14.32 25.27 7.70
N LEU A 490 14.78 25.28 8.94
CA LEU A 490 16.20 25.14 9.26
C LEU A 490 16.72 23.74 8.87
N MET A 491 15.95 22.69 9.13
CA MET A 491 16.28 21.32 8.72
C MET A 491 16.39 21.18 7.19
N MET A 492 15.48 21.81 6.43
CA MET A 492 15.53 21.81 4.96
C MET A 492 16.79 22.51 4.47
N SER A 493 17.14 23.66 5.07
CA SER A 493 18.35 24.40 4.72
C SER A 493 19.60 23.56 5.02
N PHE A 494 19.63 22.87 6.15
CA PHE A 494 20.74 21.98 6.51
C PHE A 494 20.85 20.79 5.55
N ASN A 495 19.73 20.18 5.16
CA ASN A 495 19.73 19.08 4.19
C ASN A 495 20.24 19.52 2.82
N ASN A 496 19.85 20.70 2.33
CA ASN A 496 20.35 21.24 1.06
C ASN A 496 21.87 21.43 1.07
N VAL A 497 22.42 21.91 2.19
CA VAL A 497 23.87 22.09 2.35
C VAL A 497 24.60 20.73 2.36
N ILE A 498 24.03 19.71 2.98
CA ILE A 498 24.57 18.33 2.95
C ILE A 498 24.50 17.74 1.55
N ASP A 499 23.41 17.94 0.82
CA ASP A 499 23.24 17.42 -0.54
C ASP A 499 24.22 18.11 -1.52
N GLU A 500 24.46 19.41 -1.39
CA GLU A 500 25.48 20.13 -2.16
C GLU A 500 26.90 19.58 -1.88
N GLU A 501 27.22 19.25 -0.63
CA GLU A 501 28.51 18.66 -0.28
C GLU A 501 28.65 17.23 -0.79
N LYS A 502 27.56 16.46 -0.79
CA LYS A 502 27.52 15.12 -1.36
C LYS A 502 27.76 15.10 -2.87
N ASP A 503 27.28 16.12 -3.59
CA ASP A 503 27.52 16.27 -5.02
C ASP A 503 28.97 16.64 -5.32
N LYS A 504 29.62 17.44 -4.44
CA LYS A 504 31.05 17.78 -4.54
C LYS A 504 31.97 16.61 -4.15
N ASN A 505 31.58 15.85 -3.15
CA ASN A 505 32.39 14.81 -2.53
C ASN A 505 31.58 13.51 -2.30
N PRO A 506 31.25 12.71 -3.34
CA PRO A 506 30.37 11.53 -3.24
C PRO A 506 30.89 10.43 -2.28
N GLU A 507 32.19 10.41 -1.98
CA GLU A 507 32.80 9.42 -1.08
C GLU A 507 32.68 9.78 0.40
N VAL A 508 32.25 11.01 0.68
CA VAL A 508 32.28 11.58 2.04
C VAL A 508 30.97 11.30 2.80
N ILE A 509 29.86 11.19 2.10
CA ILE A 509 28.52 11.07 2.71
C ILE A 509 27.78 9.85 2.11
N ASN A 510 28.15 8.66 2.55
CA ASN A 510 27.41 7.42 2.32
C ASN A 510 26.95 6.80 3.64
#